data_7deb626fec7f7a163c846ee30b330719
#
_entry.id   7deb626fec7f7a163c846ee30b330719
#
_cell.length_a   1.000
_cell.length_b   1.000
_cell.length_c   1.000
_cell.angle_alpha   90.00
_cell.angle_beta   90.00
_cell.angle_gamma   90.00
#
_symmetry.space_group_name_H-M   'P 1'
#
loop_
_entity.id
_entity.type
_entity.pdbx_description
1 polymer ?
#
loop_
_entity_poly.entity_id
_entity_poly.type
_entity_poly.pdbx_seq_one_letter_code
_entity_poly.pdbx_strand_id
1 'polypeptide(L)'
;NVPLGKKYEVIGELQDLDTRKKGLLKKNIDFKGLEKKPSLLKPIFMLDLPGNWGFNIGKIPTRGFRVREIGLGVDMKISGFVAKNDYQVSIYLTNGTANDSLIQKFSGDGKLGYFSENIFIPSGKFNSIKNDFRILLEQGKEKDEQKISFTRYKPGFSGYVYDVEIAIKQMKYILSNDERKELKNNNKQDKEQLFYQIWKKRDPTPETEQNELMEEYFQRVEYVNEHFSGWQPGWETDRGMIYILFGPPDEIQRTNPSARNSTIYQIWNYVKINKQFTFRDQNGFGDYRLDTPFIGSSGL
;
A
#
# COMPACT_ATOMS: atom_id res chain seq x y z
N ASN A 1 16.66 -23.58 17.61
CA ASN A 1 15.42 -24.35 17.39
C ASN A 1 14.47 -24.09 18.55
N VAL A 2 13.29 -23.56 18.25
CA VAL A 2 12.23 -23.31 19.23
C VAL A 2 11.30 -24.52 19.20
N PRO A 3 11.12 -25.29 20.29
CA PRO A 3 10.24 -26.45 20.31
C PRO A 3 8.78 -26.05 19.99
N LEU A 4 8.11 -26.82 19.11
CA LEU A 4 6.68 -26.66 18.83
C LEU A 4 5.85 -27.10 20.06
N GLY A 5 4.60 -26.70 20.12
CA GLY A 5 3.66 -27.09 21.19
C GLY A 5 3.73 -26.27 22.47
N LYS A 6 4.53 -25.18 22.50
CA LYS A 6 4.64 -24.27 23.68
C LYS A 6 4.22 -22.85 23.31
N LYS A 7 3.94 -22.05 24.34
CA LYS A 7 3.77 -20.61 24.21
C LYS A 7 5.09 -19.91 24.48
N TYR A 8 5.38 -18.89 23.72
CA TYR A 8 6.59 -18.07 23.85
C TYR A 8 6.20 -16.60 23.92
N GLU A 9 6.90 -15.86 24.78
CA GLU A 9 6.88 -14.41 24.77
C GLU A 9 8.08 -13.92 23.94
N VAL A 10 7.82 -13.19 22.88
CA VAL A 10 8.85 -12.49 22.11
C VAL A 10 8.92 -11.06 22.61
N ILE A 11 10.11 -10.65 23.03
CA ILE A 11 10.37 -9.30 23.53
C ILE A 11 11.31 -8.62 22.54
N GLY A 12 10.85 -7.53 21.91
CA GLY A 12 11.67 -6.63 21.12
C GLY A 12 11.94 -5.35 21.90
N GLU A 13 13.20 -4.99 22.04
CA GLU A 13 13.62 -3.72 22.64
C GLU A 13 14.20 -2.84 21.54
N LEU A 14 13.66 -1.62 21.39
CA LEU A 14 14.21 -0.58 20.56
C LEU A 14 14.77 0.52 21.45
N GLN A 15 16.03 0.86 21.26
CA GLN A 15 16.66 1.97 21.98
C GLN A 15 17.04 3.05 20.99
N ASP A 16 16.60 4.27 21.24
CA ASP A 16 17.09 5.48 20.56
C ASP A 16 18.48 5.79 21.13
N LEU A 17 19.48 5.86 20.26
CA LEU A 17 20.88 6.06 20.66
C LEU A 17 21.14 7.49 21.14
N ASP A 18 20.40 8.47 20.64
CA ASP A 18 20.60 9.89 20.97
C ASP A 18 19.87 10.26 22.27
N THR A 19 18.62 9.89 22.40
CA THR A 19 17.78 10.24 23.57
C THR A 19 17.80 9.18 24.68
N ARG A 20 18.39 8.02 24.43
CA ARG A 20 18.38 6.84 25.30
C ARG A 20 16.98 6.34 25.71
N LYS A 21 15.94 6.83 25.05
CA LYS A 21 14.58 6.33 25.26
C LYS A 21 14.47 4.89 24.76
N LYS A 22 13.76 4.07 25.52
CA LYS A 22 13.54 2.66 25.18
C LYS A 22 12.08 2.41 24.88
N GLY A 23 11.81 1.71 23.79
CA GLY A 23 10.52 1.13 23.45
C GLY A 23 10.56 -0.38 23.65
N LEU A 24 9.58 -0.94 24.34
CA LEU A 24 9.46 -2.38 24.56
C LEU A 24 8.22 -2.90 23.84
N LEU A 25 8.41 -3.85 22.94
CA LEU A 25 7.33 -4.60 22.31
C LEU A 25 7.32 -6.02 22.86
N LYS A 26 6.20 -6.44 23.45
CA LYS A 26 5.97 -7.81 23.89
C LYS A 26 4.88 -8.45 23.05
N LYS A 27 5.14 -9.64 22.53
CA LYS A 27 4.15 -10.42 21.78
C LYS A 27 4.18 -11.89 22.17
N ASN A 28 3.04 -12.41 22.56
CA ASN A 28 2.88 -13.83 22.82
C ASN A 28 2.64 -14.57 21.50
N ILE A 29 3.40 -15.63 21.28
CA ILE A 29 3.25 -16.55 20.15
C ILE A 29 2.88 -17.92 20.70
N ASP A 30 1.76 -18.47 20.22
CA ASP A 30 1.29 -19.79 20.61
C ASP A 30 1.52 -20.78 19.47
N PHE A 31 2.39 -21.75 19.69
CA PHE A 31 2.69 -22.82 18.75
C PHE A 31 1.92 -24.12 19.06
N LYS A 32 0.94 -24.06 19.98
CA LYS A 32 0.10 -25.22 20.29
C LYS A 32 -0.77 -25.58 19.08
N GLY A 33 -0.76 -26.85 18.74
CA GLY A 33 -1.61 -27.38 17.65
C GLY A 33 -1.03 -27.30 16.26
N LEU A 34 0.09 -26.57 16.04
CA LEU A 34 0.78 -26.55 14.75
C LEU A 34 1.42 -27.89 14.37
N GLU A 35 1.56 -28.79 15.34
CA GLU A 35 2.08 -30.15 15.13
C GLU A 35 1.04 -31.10 14.52
N LYS A 36 -0.25 -30.73 14.56
CA LYS A 36 -1.37 -31.64 14.23
C LYS A 36 -1.88 -31.48 12.81
N LYS A 37 -1.71 -30.29 12.22
CA LYS A 37 -2.17 -29.97 10.88
C LYS A 37 -1.13 -29.14 10.14
N PRO A 38 -0.98 -29.34 8.83
CA PRO A 38 -0.15 -28.45 8.02
C PRO A 38 -0.67 -27.01 8.15
N SER A 39 0.23 -26.06 8.30
CA SER A 39 -0.13 -24.66 8.48
C SER A 39 0.86 -23.75 7.76
N LEU A 40 0.34 -22.90 6.88
CA LEU A 40 1.10 -21.86 6.21
C LEU A 40 1.20 -20.61 7.10
N LEU A 41 2.41 -20.10 7.24
CA LEU A 41 2.60 -18.75 7.73
C LEU A 41 2.29 -17.75 6.63
N LYS A 42 1.92 -16.53 7.01
CA LYS A 42 1.70 -15.48 6.03
C LYS A 42 2.97 -15.25 5.21
N PRO A 43 2.94 -15.38 3.89
CA PRO A 43 4.10 -15.16 3.04
C PRO A 43 4.66 -13.75 3.19
N ILE A 44 5.95 -13.61 3.00
CA ILE A 44 6.65 -12.33 3.17
C ILE A 44 7.36 -12.00 1.85
N PHE A 45 7.09 -10.82 1.32
CA PHE A 45 7.89 -10.29 0.22
C PHE A 45 9.23 -9.82 0.74
N MET A 46 10.28 -10.08 -0.05
CA MET A 46 11.66 -9.73 0.26
C MET A 46 12.14 -8.70 -0.75
N LEU A 47 12.81 -7.67 -0.26
CA LEU A 47 13.39 -6.61 -1.07
C LEU A 47 14.92 -6.70 -1.01
N ASP A 48 15.58 -6.72 -2.17
CA ASP A 48 17.01 -6.50 -2.26
C ASP A 48 17.31 -5.01 -2.08
N LEU A 49 18.10 -4.68 -1.07
CA LEU A 49 18.60 -3.32 -0.94
C LEU A 49 19.80 -3.15 -1.87
N PRO A 50 19.80 -2.13 -2.75
CA PRO A 50 20.97 -1.85 -3.57
C PRO A 50 22.18 -1.56 -2.67
N GLY A 51 23.33 -2.14 -3.01
CA GLY A 51 24.57 -2.13 -2.22
C GLY A 51 25.23 -0.76 -1.95
N ASN A 52 24.58 0.36 -2.28
CA ASN A 52 25.10 1.72 -2.10
C ASN A 52 25.09 2.22 -0.64
N TRP A 53 24.56 1.44 0.29
CA TRP A 53 24.50 1.81 1.72
C TRP A 53 25.70 1.33 2.53
N GLY A 54 26.74 0.79 1.88
CA GLY A 54 27.98 0.34 2.55
C GLY A 54 27.82 -0.93 3.39
N PHE A 55 26.63 -1.52 3.47
CA PHE A 55 26.36 -2.76 4.19
C PHE A 55 25.67 -3.75 3.25
N ASN A 56 26.19 -4.96 3.16
CA ASN A 56 25.54 -6.06 2.47
C ASN A 56 24.47 -6.66 3.42
N ILE A 57 23.33 -5.97 3.55
CA ILE A 57 22.26 -6.38 4.47
C ILE A 57 21.48 -7.60 3.91
N GLY A 58 21.67 -7.91 2.62
CA GLY A 58 20.90 -8.96 1.95
C GLY A 58 19.42 -8.58 1.74
N LYS A 59 18.57 -9.59 1.61
CA LYS A 59 17.14 -9.42 1.39
C LYS A 59 16.41 -9.09 2.70
N ILE A 60 15.68 -7.98 2.73
CA ILE A 60 14.88 -7.59 3.90
C ILE A 60 13.39 -7.82 3.67
N PRO A 61 12.62 -8.16 4.72
CA PRO A 61 11.18 -8.25 4.63
C PRO A 61 10.54 -6.90 4.30
N THR A 62 9.56 -6.88 3.41
CA THR A 62 8.80 -5.69 3.08
C THR A 62 7.29 -5.97 3.01
N ARG A 63 6.48 -4.93 3.10
CA ARG A 63 5.04 -5.04 2.87
C ARG A 63 4.75 -5.11 1.38
N GLY A 64 3.87 -6.02 0.95
CA GLY A 64 3.59 -6.33 -0.44
C GLY A 64 3.15 -5.16 -1.33
N PHE A 65 2.60 -4.08 -0.74
CA PHE A 65 2.20 -2.90 -1.48
C PHE A 65 3.35 -1.91 -1.78
N ARG A 66 4.56 -2.17 -1.27
CA ARG A 66 5.76 -1.33 -1.48
C ARG A 66 6.88 -2.07 -2.19
N VAL A 67 6.59 -3.20 -2.80
CA VAL A 67 7.59 -3.93 -3.59
C VAL A 67 7.86 -3.15 -4.86
N ARG A 68 9.00 -2.46 -4.90
CA ARG A 68 9.55 -1.94 -6.15
C ARG A 68 10.04 -3.14 -6.95
N GLU A 69 9.45 -3.38 -8.09
CA GLU A 69 10.02 -4.30 -9.05
C GLU A 69 11.25 -3.64 -9.67
N ILE A 70 12.42 -4.06 -9.23
CA ILE A 70 13.68 -3.70 -9.88
C ILE A 70 13.86 -4.65 -11.07
N GLY A 71 13.01 -4.47 -12.09
CA GLY A 71 13.20 -5.01 -13.45
C GLY A 71 13.20 -6.53 -13.64
N LEU A 72 13.49 -7.34 -12.62
CA LEU A 72 13.71 -8.78 -12.77
C LEU A 72 12.56 -9.66 -12.25
N GLY A 73 11.88 -9.24 -11.18
CA GLY A 73 10.83 -10.01 -10.54
C GLY A 73 10.69 -9.74 -9.05
N VAL A 74 9.98 -10.64 -8.37
CA VAL A 74 9.66 -10.52 -6.93
C VAL A 74 10.16 -11.72 -6.18
N ASP A 75 10.87 -11.48 -5.08
CA ASP A 75 11.24 -12.51 -4.11
C ASP A 75 10.16 -12.63 -3.03
N MET A 76 9.75 -13.86 -2.77
CA MET A 76 8.77 -14.17 -1.73
C MET A 76 9.29 -15.30 -0.84
N LYS A 77 9.27 -15.10 0.47
CA LYS A 77 9.56 -16.14 1.44
C LYS A 77 8.28 -16.83 1.86
N ILE A 78 8.20 -18.14 1.64
CA ILE A 78 7.07 -19.00 2.01
C ILE A 78 7.56 -19.95 3.10
N SER A 79 6.84 -19.96 4.22
CA SER A 79 7.18 -20.81 5.36
C SER A 79 5.94 -21.44 5.94
N GLY A 80 6.09 -22.60 6.57
CA GLY A 80 4.98 -23.30 7.21
C GLY A 80 5.43 -24.42 8.11
N PHE A 81 4.45 -24.99 8.81
CA PHE A 81 4.63 -26.18 9.63
C PHE A 81 3.95 -27.37 8.96
N VAL A 82 4.57 -28.52 9.03
CA VAL A 82 4.12 -29.77 8.40
C VAL A 82 4.35 -30.93 9.36
N ALA A 83 3.52 -31.96 9.26
CA ALA A 83 3.78 -33.24 9.92
C ALA A 83 5.01 -33.93 9.27
N LYS A 84 5.53 -34.99 9.90
CA LYS A 84 6.69 -35.73 9.39
C LYS A 84 6.34 -36.66 8.20
N ASN A 85 5.70 -36.07 7.18
CA ASN A 85 5.31 -36.76 5.94
C ASN A 85 5.53 -35.83 4.76
N ASP A 86 5.50 -36.38 3.57
CA ASP A 86 5.60 -35.60 2.35
C ASP A 86 4.52 -34.54 2.25
N TYR A 87 4.94 -33.36 1.81
CA TYR A 87 4.06 -32.22 1.59
C TYR A 87 4.34 -31.58 0.23
N GLN A 88 3.40 -30.78 -0.23
CA GLN A 88 3.49 -30.04 -1.47
C GLN A 88 2.97 -28.64 -1.27
N VAL A 89 3.67 -27.66 -1.83
CA VAL A 89 3.25 -26.26 -1.89
C VAL A 89 3.07 -25.86 -3.34
N SER A 90 1.92 -25.28 -3.66
CA SER A 90 1.59 -24.77 -4.99
C SER A 90 1.31 -23.27 -4.89
N ILE A 91 1.88 -22.49 -5.80
CA ILE A 91 1.77 -21.04 -5.85
C ILE A 91 1.03 -20.66 -7.12
N TYR A 92 -0.10 -20.01 -6.96
CA TYR A 92 -0.96 -19.55 -8.03
C TYR A 92 -0.98 -18.03 -8.08
N LEU A 93 -1.04 -17.48 -9.30
CA LEU A 93 -1.31 -16.08 -9.56
C LEU A 93 -2.75 -15.95 -10.05
N THR A 94 -3.52 -15.11 -9.37
CA THR A 94 -4.90 -14.79 -9.74
C THR A 94 -4.92 -13.43 -10.42
N ASN A 95 -5.13 -13.40 -11.71
CA ASN A 95 -5.14 -12.17 -12.52
C ASN A 95 -6.55 -11.54 -12.62
N GLY A 96 -7.36 -11.64 -11.56
CA GLY A 96 -8.74 -11.11 -11.56
C GLY A 96 -9.70 -11.84 -12.49
N THR A 97 -9.26 -12.88 -13.18
CA THR A 97 -10.08 -13.82 -13.96
C THR A 97 -10.34 -15.08 -13.14
N ALA A 98 -11.40 -15.82 -13.47
CA ALA A 98 -11.82 -17.02 -12.72
C ALA A 98 -10.79 -18.18 -12.71
N ASN A 99 -9.69 -18.06 -13.45
CA ASN A 99 -8.68 -19.11 -13.57
C ASN A 99 -7.36 -18.67 -12.92
N ASP A 100 -7.00 -19.37 -11.84
CA ASP A 100 -5.69 -19.26 -11.21
C ASP A 100 -4.62 -19.90 -12.12
N SER A 101 -3.56 -19.18 -12.40
CA SER A 101 -2.40 -19.72 -13.13
C SER A 101 -1.37 -20.26 -12.14
N LEU A 102 -1.03 -21.56 -12.24
CA LEU A 102 0.06 -22.14 -11.46
C LEU A 102 1.39 -21.55 -11.91
N ILE A 103 2.08 -20.89 -10.96
CA ILE A 103 3.39 -20.26 -11.22
C ILE A 103 4.53 -21.19 -10.87
N GLN A 104 4.48 -21.78 -9.68
CA GLN A 104 5.55 -22.61 -9.14
C GLN A 104 5.00 -23.64 -8.15
N LYS A 105 5.75 -24.73 -8.00
CA LYS A 105 5.44 -25.83 -7.10
C LYS A 105 6.72 -26.39 -6.52
N PHE A 106 6.70 -26.70 -5.23
CA PHE A 106 7.77 -27.41 -4.56
C PHE A 106 7.22 -28.42 -3.56
N SER A 107 8.02 -29.38 -3.15
CA SER A 107 7.65 -30.44 -2.21
C SER A 107 8.82 -30.77 -1.30
N GLY A 108 8.53 -31.42 -0.18
CA GLY A 108 9.51 -31.90 0.78
C GLY A 108 8.99 -33.07 1.60
N ASP A 109 9.87 -33.70 2.38
CA ASP A 109 9.58 -34.91 3.16
C ASP A 109 9.07 -34.63 4.60
N GLY A 110 8.96 -33.37 4.97
CA GLY A 110 8.46 -32.93 6.26
C GLY A 110 9.29 -33.33 7.51
N LYS A 111 10.45 -33.97 7.33
CA LYS A 111 11.28 -34.48 8.47
C LYS A 111 11.58 -33.46 9.54
N LEU A 112 11.78 -32.20 9.15
CA LEU A 112 12.06 -31.10 10.09
C LEU A 112 10.82 -30.56 10.82
N GLY A 113 9.60 -30.94 10.40
CA GLY A 113 8.35 -30.40 10.95
C GLY A 113 8.04 -28.98 10.50
N TYR A 114 8.87 -28.36 9.70
CA TYR A 114 8.68 -27.04 9.12
C TYR A 114 9.43 -26.93 7.79
N PHE A 115 9.05 -25.94 6.99
CA PHE A 115 9.77 -25.55 5.80
C PHE A 115 9.88 -24.02 5.69
N SER A 116 10.87 -23.55 4.95
CA SER A 116 11.07 -22.12 4.65
C SER A 116 11.82 -21.99 3.35
N GLU A 117 11.11 -21.56 2.30
CA GLU A 117 11.65 -21.45 0.95
C GLU A 117 11.60 -20.02 0.45
N ASN A 118 12.63 -19.62 -0.29
CA ASN A 118 12.69 -18.37 -1.01
C ASN A 118 12.36 -18.62 -2.48
N ILE A 119 11.30 -18.00 -2.93
CA ILE A 119 10.77 -18.16 -4.28
C ILE A 119 10.95 -16.87 -5.05
N PHE A 120 11.62 -16.95 -6.19
CA PHE A 120 11.73 -15.84 -7.13
C PHE A 120 10.69 -16.01 -8.24
N ILE A 121 9.88 -14.97 -8.47
CA ILE A 121 8.85 -14.94 -9.51
C ILE A 121 9.26 -13.88 -10.53
N PRO A 122 9.58 -14.27 -11.78
CA PRO A 122 10.04 -13.35 -12.81
C PRO A 122 8.96 -12.34 -13.20
N SER A 123 9.37 -11.12 -13.55
CA SER A 123 8.50 -10.01 -13.95
C SER A 123 7.55 -10.34 -15.10
N GLY A 124 8.00 -11.15 -16.06
CA GLY A 124 7.19 -11.59 -17.19
C GLY A 124 5.95 -12.42 -16.85
N LYS A 125 5.80 -12.85 -15.59
CA LYS A 125 4.59 -13.53 -15.10
C LYS A 125 3.47 -12.56 -14.71
N PHE A 126 3.77 -11.28 -14.54
CA PHE A 126 2.83 -10.27 -14.05
C PHE A 126 2.22 -9.48 -15.20
N ASN A 127 0.90 -9.50 -15.31
CA ASN A 127 0.15 -8.80 -16.35
C ASN A 127 -0.61 -7.57 -15.82
N SER A 128 -0.60 -7.37 -14.49
CA SER A 128 -1.35 -6.30 -13.82
C SER A 128 -0.47 -5.53 -12.85
N ILE A 129 -0.88 -4.31 -12.51
CA ILE A 129 -0.25 -3.54 -11.43
C ILE A 129 -0.49 -4.25 -10.09
N LYS A 130 -1.73 -4.64 -9.79
CA LYS A 130 -2.06 -5.44 -8.61
C LYS A 130 -2.09 -6.91 -8.99
N ASN A 131 -1.37 -7.72 -8.23
CA ASN A 131 -1.27 -9.16 -8.41
C ASN A 131 -1.62 -9.87 -7.12
N ASP A 132 -2.50 -10.85 -7.19
CA ASP A 132 -2.96 -11.63 -6.05
C ASP A 132 -2.38 -13.06 -6.14
N PHE A 133 -1.71 -13.48 -5.08
CA PHE A 133 -1.18 -14.84 -4.97
C PHE A 133 -2.07 -15.67 -4.05
N ARG A 134 -2.28 -16.89 -4.45
CA ARG A 134 -2.86 -17.95 -3.65
C ARG A 134 -1.82 -19.05 -3.46
N ILE A 135 -1.42 -19.28 -2.23
CA ILE A 135 -0.45 -20.31 -1.84
C ILE A 135 -1.22 -21.42 -1.17
N LEU A 136 -1.10 -22.62 -1.70
CA LEU A 136 -1.78 -23.81 -1.22
C LEU A 136 -0.74 -24.82 -0.71
N LEU A 137 -0.84 -25.21 0.57
CA LEU A 137 -0.10 -26.29 1.18
C LEU A 137 -0.99 -27.53 1.25
N GLU A 138 -0.50 -28.65 0.74
CA GLU A 138 -1.18 -29.93 0.77
C GLU A 138 -0.31 -31.00 1.44
N GLN A 139 -0.88 -31.74 2.38
CA GLN A 139 -0.21 -32.85 3.07
C GLN A 139 -1.23 -33.97 3.33
N GLY A 140 -1.15 -35.03 2.53
CA GLY A 140 -2.15 -36.09 2.52
C GLY A 140 -3.55 -35.57 2.16
N LYS A 141 -4.49 -35.65 3.11
CA LYS A 141 -5.85 -35.10 2.93
C LYS A 141 -6.02 -33.69 3.49
N GLU A 142 -5.04 -33.20 4.26
CA GLU A 142 -5.10 -31.89 4.89
C GLU A 142 -4.56 -30.81 3.95
N LYS A 143 -5.16 -29.62 4.03
CA LYS A 143 -4.80 -28.46 3.23
C LYS A 143 -4.83 -27.20 4.08
N ASP A 144 -3.94 -26.25 3.75
CA ASP A 144 -4.01 -24.88 4.26
C ASP A 144 -3.71 -23.91 3.13
N GLU A 145 -4.32 -22.73 3.19
CA GLU A 145 -4.25 -21.73 2.12
C GLU A 145 -3.96 -20.34 2.69
N GLN A 146 -3.08 -19.63 2.01
CA GLN A 146 -2.83 -18.22 2.27
C GLN A 146 -3.01 -17.40 1.00
N LYS A 147 -3.60 -16.21 1.14
CA LYS A 147 -3.74 -15.23 0.06
C LYS A 147 -2.94 -13.99 0.41
N ILE A 148 -2.17 -13.50 -0.54
CA ILE A 148 -1.37 -12.29 -0.39
C ILE A 148 -1.36 -11.51 -1.70
N SER A 149 -1.47 -10.20 -1.59
CA SER A 149 -1.41 -9.30 -2.74
C SER A 149 -0.12 -8.51 -2.75
N PHE A 150 0.37 -8.21 -3.94
CA PHE A 150 1.40 -7.20 -4.08
C PHE A 150 1.07 -6.25 -5.23
N THR A 151 1.58 -5.04 -5.13
CA THR A 151 1.44 -4.02 -6.16
C THR A 151 2.78 -3.85 -6.85
N ARG A 152 2.78 -4.02 -8.17
CA ARG A 152 3.96 -3.86 -8.99
C ARG A 152 4.28 -2.38 -9.18
N TYR A 153 5.53 -2.00 -8.90
CA TYR A 153 6.01 -0.70 -9.31
C TYR A 153 6.33 -0.74 -10.82
N LYS A 154 5.66 0.07 -11.58
CA LYS A 154 5.93 0.26 -13.01
C LYS A 154 6.65 1.60 -13.15
N PRO A 155 7.83 1.66 -13.78
CA PRO A 155 8.48 2.93 -14.06
C PRO A 155 7.50 3.92 -14.70
N GLY A 156 7.47 5.16 -14.20
CA GLY A 156 6.49 6.16 -14.62
C GLY A 156 5.13 6.08 -13.93
N PHE A 157 4.92 5.14 -12.99
CA PHE A 157 3.75 5.12 -12.11
C PHE A 157 4.18 5.44 -10.67
N SER A 158 3.31 6.16 -9.95
CA SER A 158 3.51 6.40 -8.53
C SER A 158 3.45 5.12 -7.72
N GLY A 159 4.32 4.98 -6.73
CA GLY A 159 4.27 3.89 -5.75
C GLY A 159 2.99 3.85 -4.90
N TYR A 160 2.17 4.89 -4.97
CA TYR A 160 0.90 5.03 -4.26
C TYR A 160 -0.32 4.66 -5.11
N VAL A 161 -0.15 4.31 -6.38
CA VAL A 161 -1.24 3.87 -7.28
C VAL A 161 -1.38 2.36 -7.20
N TYR A 162 -2.43 1.90 -6.55
CA TYR A 162 -2.73 0.46 -6.37
C TYR A 162 -3.78 -0.06 -7.36
N ASP A 163 -4.63 0.82 -7.84
CA ASP A 163 -5.68 0.54 -8.81
C ASP A 163 -5.89 1.76 -9.69
N VAL A 164 -5.72 1.58 -11.00
CA VAL A 164 -5.80 2.69 -11.97
C VAL A 164 -7.21 3.27 -12.07
N GLU A 165 -8.25 2.46 -11.92
CA GLU A 165 -9.63 2.97 -11.97
C GLU A 165 -9.95 3.84 -10.76
N ILE A 166 -9.44 3.45 -9.58
CA ILE A 166 -9.55 4.28 -8.38
C ILE A 166 -8.69 5.54 -8.52
N ALA A 167 -7.46 5.41 -9.01
CA ALA A 167 -6.57 6.54 -9.24
C ALA A 167 -7.16 7.57 -10.21
N ILE A 168 -7.79 7.12 -11.30
CA ILE A 168 -8.51 8.00 -12.24
C ILE A 168 -9.63 8.79 -11.52
N LYS A 169 -10.40 8.14 -10.64
CA LYS A 169 -11.42 8.85 -9.85
C LYS A 169 -10.81 9.90 -8.92
N GLN A 170 -9.67 9.57 -8.31
CA GLN A 170 -8.93 10.47 -7.43
C GLN A 170 -8.36 11.68 -8.17
N MET A 171 -8.12 11.59 -9.50
CA MET A 171 -7.65 12.69 -10.32
C MET A 171 -8.73 13.74 -10.66
N LYS A 172 -9.95 13.61 -10.15
CA LYS A 172 -11.07 14.52 -10.47
C LYS A 172 -10.75 16.01 -10.35
N TYR A 173 -9.79 16.37 -9.52
CA TYR A 173 -9.42 17.76 -9.25
C TYR A 173 -8.45 18.36 -10.28
N ILE A 174 -7.73 17.53 -11.05
CA ILE A 174 -6.70 17.97 -11.99
C ILE A 174 -7.01 17.64 -13.46
N LEU A 175 -8.04 16.81 -13.71
CA LEU A 175 -8.44 16.45 -15.06
C LEU A 175 -9.18 17.60 -15.76
N SER A 176 -8.81 17.88 -17.00
CA SER A 176 -9.58 18.74 -17.90
C SER A 176 -10.92 18.09 -18.29
N ASN A 177 -11.83 18.88 -18.84
CA ASN A 177 -13.11 18.36 -19.30
C ASN A 177 -12.98 17.32 -20.41
N ASP A 178 -12.01 17.50 -21.30
CA ASP A 178 -11.77 16.58 -22.42
C ASP A 178 -11.16 15.28 -21.94
N GLU A 179 -10.16 15.33 -21.04
CA GLU A 179 -9.59 14.14 -20.39
C GLU A 179 -10.64 13.32 -19.62
N ARG A 180 -11.57 14.00 -18.94
CA ARG A 180 -12.69 13.32 -18.25
C ARG A 180 -13.61 12.59 -19.22
N LYS A 181 -13.95 13.23 -20.35
CA LYS A 181 -14.78 12.61 -21.40
C LYS A 181 -14.09 11.40 -22.01
N GLU A 182 -12.81 11.55 -22.32
CA GLU A 182 -12.00 10.49 -22.91
C GLU A 182 -11.88 9.29 -21.96
N LEU A 183 -11.54 9.51 -20.69
CA LEU A 183 -11.47 8.46 -19.67
C LEU A 183 -12.82 7.76 -19.42
N LYS A 184 -13.94 8.48 -19.57
CA LYS A 184 -15.26 7.88 -19.37
C LYS A 184 -15.66 6.92 -20.48
N ASN A 185 -15.25 7.20 -21.73
CA ASN A 185 -15.70 6.47 -22.92
C ASN A 185 -14.84 5.25 -23.26
N ASN A 186 -13.70 5.08 -22.62
CA ASN A 186 -12.73 4.03 -22.91
C ASN A 186 -12.93 2.77 -22.05
N ASN A 187 -12.52 1.62 -22.59
CA ASN A 187 -12.43 0.36 -21.83
C ASN A 187 -11.27 0.40 -20.82
N LYS A 188 -11.17 -0.63 -19.96
CA LYS A 188 -10.19 -0.66 -18.87
C LYS A 188 -8.72 -0.56 -19.34
N GLN A 189 -8.39 -1.22 -20.45
CA GLN A 189 -7.02 -1.27 -20.98
C GLN A 189 -6.62 0.10 -21.58
N ASP A 190 -7.55 0.72 -22.32
CA ASP A 190 -7.33 2.04 -22.90
C ASP A 190 -7.26 3.14 -21.82
N LYS A 191 -8.03 2.99 -20.73
CA LYS A 191 -7.95 3.88 -19.56
C LYS A 191 -6.59 3.85 -18.87
N GLU A 192 -5.95 2.69 -18.77
CA GLU A 192 -4.60 2.59 -18.19
C GLU A 192 -3.57 3.31 -19.08
N GLN A 193 -3.66 3.14 -20.39
CA GLN A 193 -2.78 3.84 -21.33
C GLN A 193 -3.00 5.36 -21.29
N LEU A 194 -4.26 5.79 -21.27
CA LEU A 194 -4.61 7.21 -21.20
C LEU A 194 -4.17 7.85 -19.88
N PHE A 195 -4.36 7.15 -18.75
CA PHE A 195 -3.85 7.56 -17.46
C PHE A 195 -2.33 7.82 -17.50
N TYR A 196 -1.58 6.89 -18.09
CA TYR A 196 -0.14 7.07 -18.27
C TYR A 196 0.20 8.26 -19.15
N GLN A 197 -0.50 8.46 -20.28
CA GLN A 197 -0.27 9.59 -21.19
C GLN A 197 -0.57 10.93 -20.52
N ILE A 198 -1.63 11.01 -19.70
CA ILE A 198 -2.01 12.20 -18.95
C ILE A 198 -0.87 12.61 -18.00
N TRP A 199 -0.31 11.66 -17.26
CA TRP A 199 0.79 11.95 -16.35
C TRP A 199 2.10 12.24 -17.07
N LYS A 200 2.37 11.54 -18.17
CA LYS A 200 3.55 11.82 -18.99
C LYS A 200 3.57 13.25 -19.55
N LYS A 201 2.41 13.80 -19.94
CA LYS A 201 2.29 15.20 -20.38
C LYS A 201 2.55 16.20 -19.27
N ARG A 202 2.36 15.81 -18.01
CA ARG A 202 2.54 16.64 -16.81
C ARG A 202 3.85 16.38 -16.09
N ASP A 203 4.70 15.52 -16.65
CA ASP A 203 5.98 15.15 -16.06
C ASP A 203 6.94 16.35 -16.11
N PRO A 204 7.42 16.87 -14.97
CA PRO A 204 8.35 17.99 -14.94
C PRO A 204 9.77 17.60 -15.37
N THR A 205 10.09 16.29 -15.32
CA THR A 205 11.43 15.74 -15.63
C THR A 205 11.33 14.51 -16.54
N PRO A 206 10.87 14.68 -17.82
CA PRO A 206 10.56 13.55 -18.71
C PRO A 206 11.75 12.63 -19.03
N GLU A 207 12.98 13.06 -18.69
CA GLU A 207 14.22 12.31 -18.90
C GLU A 207 14.53 11.35 -17.75
N THR A 208 13.78 11.43 -16.65
CA THR A 208 13.91 10.51 -15.52
C THR A 208 12.88 9.38 -15.60
N GLU A 209 13.12 8.28 -14.86
CA GLU A 209 12.16 7.18 -14.76
C GLU A 209 10.97 7.49 -13.84
N GLN A 210 11.08 8.55 -13.04
CA GLN A 210 10.08 8.94 -12.05
C GLN A 210 9.36 10.19 -12.51
N ASN A 211 8.05 10.23 -12.30
CA ASN A 211 7.25 11.43 -12.44
C ASN A 211 6.98 11.98 -11.05
N GLU A 212 7.74 12.98 -10.64
CA GLU A 212 7.70 13.55 -9.28
C GLU A 212 6.35 14.19 -8.98
N LEU A 213 5.71 14.80 -9.98
CA LEU A 213 4.38 15.41 -9.82
C LEU A 213 3.31 14.35 -9.54
N MET A 214 3.38 13.22 -10.25
CA MET A 214 2.48 12.10 -10.01
C MET A 214 2.70 11.49 -8.62
N GLU A 215 3.97 11.30 -8.23
CA GLU A 215 4.32 10.76 -6.93
C GLU A 215 3.80 11.66 -5.81
N GLU A 216 4.05 12.97 -5.90
CA GLU A 216 3.57 13.95 -4.93
C GLU A 216 2.04 13.98 -4.84
N TYR A 217 1.36 13.94 -5.98
CA TYR A 217 -0.10 13.93 -6.04
C TYR A 217 -0.70 12.74 -5.29
N PHE A 218 -0.25 11.53 -5.59
CA PHE A 218 -0.78 10.32 -4.98
C PHE A 218 -0.30 10.12 -3.54
N GLN A 219 0.86 10.64 -3.17
CA GLN A 219 1.28 10.73 -1.77
C GLN A 219 0.32 11.59 -0.95
N ARG A 220 -0.11 12.73 -1.51
CA ARG A 220 -1.12 13.59 -0.89
C ARG A 220 -2.48 12.89 -0.79
N VAL A 221 -2.88 12.13 -1.82
CA VAL A 221 -4.11 11.32 -1.80
C VAL A 221 -4.05 10.27 -0.68
N GLU A 222 -2.94 9.57 -0.51
CA GLU A 222 -2.78 8.61 0.59
C GLU A 222 -2.86 9.30 1.95
N TYR A 223 -2.14 10.41 2.12
CA TYR A 223 -2.17 11.19 3.36
C TYR A 223 -3.59 11.59 3.75
N VAL A 224 -4.37 12.14 2.81
CA VAL A 224 -5.74 12.57 3.13
C VAL A 224 -6.67 11.40 3.42
N ASN A 225 -6.46 10.25 2.80
CA ASN A 225 -7.19 9.04 3.12
C ASN A 225 -6.89 8.54 4.54
N GLU A 226 -5.66 8.65 5.01
CA GLU A 226 -5.29 8.28 6.36
C GLU A 226 -5.82 9.25 7.43
N HIS A 227 -5.87 10.57 7.11
CA HIS A 227 -6.09 11.61 8.13
C HIS A 227 -7.46 12.28 8.06
N PHE A 228 -8.14 12.27 6.91
CA PHE A 228 -9.40 12.99 6.71
C PHE A 228 -10.58 12.10 6.35
N SER A 229 -10.40 10.78 6.31
CA SER A 229 -11.50 9.84 6.09
C SER A 229 -12.47 9.82 7.28
N GLY A 230 -13.73 9.70 6.95
CA GLY A 230 -14.82 9.57 7.90
C GLY A 230 -15.97 8.79 7.26
N TRP A 231 -17.10 9.42 7.04
CA TRP A 231 -18.24 8.84 6.29
C TRP A 231 -17.93 8.62 4.80
N GLN A 232 -16.95 9.33 4.29
CA GLN A 232 -16.46 9.24 2.92
C GLN A 232 -14.93 9.14 2.92
N PRO A 233 -14.31 8.62 1.82
CA PRO A 233 -12.86 8.60 1.66
C PRO A 233 -12.26 9.98 1.82
N GLY A 234 -11.08 10.09 2.42
CA GLY A 234 -10.43 11.37 2.69
C GLY A 234 -10.25 12.25 1.47
N TRP A 235 -9.95 11.65 0.31
CA TRP A 235 -9.80 12.37 -0.97
C TRP A 235 -11.12 12.98 -1.49
N GLU A 236 -12.28 12.56 -1.00
CA GLU A 236 -13.58 13.14 -1.36
C GLU A 236 -14.00 14.29 -0.46
N THR A 237 -13.35 14.46 0.70
CA THR A 237 -13.64 15.53 1.65
C THR A 237 -13.15 16.89 1.15
N ASP A 238 -13.73 17.96 1.66
CA ASP A 238 -13.31 19.31 1.29
C ASP A 238 -11.88 19.60 1.76
N ARG A 239 -11.50 19.14 2.97
CA ARG A 239 -10.10 19.22 3.43
C ARG A 239 -9.16 18.42 2.55
N GLY A 240 -9.57 17.21 2.14
CA GLY A 240 -8.82 16.39 1.21
C GLY A 240 -8.60 17.05 -0.12
N MET A 241 -9.63 17.66 -0.70
CA MET A 241 -9.52 18.40 -1.96
C MET A 241 -8.46 19.52 -1.87
N ILE A 242 -8.54 20.36 -0.85
CA ILE A 242 -7.60 21.47 -0.68
C ILE A 242 -6.17 20.95 -0.44
N TYR A 243 -6.01 19.92 0.38
CA TYR A 243 -4.69 19.34 0.64
C TYR A 243 -4.07 18.70 -0.60
N ILE A 244 -4.86 17.99 -1.40
CA ILE A 244 -4.36 17.39 -2.64
C ILE A 244 -3.88 18.47 -3.61
N LEU A 245 -4.65 19.54 -3.76
CA LEU A 245 -4.33 20.63 -4.70
C LEU A 245 -3.15 21.51 -4.25
N PHE A 246 -3.08 21.85 -2.97
CA PHE A 246 -2.14 22.85 -2.47
C PHE A 246 -1.06 22.28 -1.54
N GLY A 247 -1.15 21.00 -1.16
CA GLY A 247 -0.25 20.39 -0.19
C GLY A 247 -0.59 20.74 1.25
N PRO A 248 0.35 20.52 2.19
CA PRO A 248 0.16 20.91 3.59
C PRO A 248 0.08 22.43 3.73
N PRO A 249 -0.85 22.96 4.54
CA PRO A 249 -0.87 24.39 4.86
C PRO A 249 0.34 24.79 5.69
N ASP A 250 0.78 26.06 5.54
CA ASP A 250 1.87 26.61 6.35
C ASP A 250 1.43 26.76 7.83
N GLU A 251 0.15 27.07 8.07
CA GLU A 251 -0.41 27.23 9.39
C GLU A 251 -1.86 26.75 9.46
N ILE A 252 -2.22 26.11 10.58
CA ILE A 252 -3.59 25.68 10.88
C ILE A 252 -4.04 26.33 12.17
N GLN A 253 -5.10 27.13 12.09
CA GLN A 253 -5.77 27.72 13.26
C GLN A 253 -7.10 26.97 13.49
N ARG A 254 -7.46 26.73 14.75
CA ARG A 254 -8.70 26.08 15.14
C ARG A 254 -9.43 26.92 16.19
N THR A 255 -10.70 27.16 15.98
CA THR A 255 -11.55 27.79 16.99
C THR A 255 -12.02 26.76 18.01
N ASN A 256 -12.08 27.17 19.27
CA ASN A 256 -12.65 26.33 20.31
C ASN A 256 -14.18 26.57 20.40
N PRO A 257 -14.99 25.53 20.60
CA PRO A 257 -16.40 25.68 20.81
C PRO A 257 -16.65 26.48 22.13
N SER A 258 -17.67 27.34 22.12
CA SER A 258 -18.10 28.07 23.29
C SER A 258 -19.54 27.70 23.65
N ALA A 259 -19.98 28.05 24.86
CA ALA A 259 -21.35 27.78 25.31
C ALA A 259 -22.44 28.41 24.41
N ARG A 260 -22.06 29.44 23.63
CA ARG A 260 -22.97 30.13 22.70
C ARG A 260 -22.83 29.68 21.25
N ASN A 261 -21.72 29.04 20.90
CA ASN A 261 -21.44 28.55 19.53
C ASN A 261 -20.69 27.23 19.58
N SER A 262 -21.34 26.14 19.19
CA SER A 262 -20.77 24.81 19.12
C SER A 262 -20.02 24.56 17.81
N THR A 263 -20.14 25.46 16.83
CA THR A 263 -19.48 25.31 15.53
C THR A 263 -17.97 25.47 15.67
N ILE A 264 -17.25 24.51 15.15
CA ILE A 264 -15.78 24.51 15.12
C ILE A 264 -15.32 24.93 13.73
N TYR A 265 -14.41 25.88 13.68
CA TYR A 265 -13.77 26.29 12.43
C TYR A 265 -12.31 25.86 12.45
N GLN A 266 -11.81 25.45 11.28
CA GLN A 266 -10.42 25.21 11.01
C GLN A 266 -10.01 26.09 9.84
N ILE A 267 -8.98 26.91 10.04
CA ILE A 267 -8.51 27.89 9.06
C ILE A 267 -7.10 27.44 8.63
N TRP A 268 -6.94 27.20 7.33
CA TRP A 268 -5.67 26.82 6.72
C TRP A 268 -5.09 27.98 5.95
N ASN A 269 -3.89 28.40 6.34
CA ASN A 269 -3.15 29.49 5.71
C ASN A 269 -2.05 28.93 4.81
N TYR A 270 -2.02 29.41 3.58
CA TYR A 270 -1.01 29.11 2.58
C TYR A 270 -0.28 30.42 2.23
N VAL A 271 0.78 30.74 2.97
CA VAL A 271 1.47 32.03 2.91
C VAL A 271 2.08 32.27 1.53
N LYS A 272 2.76 31.25 0.98
CA LYS A 272 3.47 31.35 -0.31
C LYS A 272 2.57 31.71 -1.48
N ILE A 273 1.33 31.30 -1.46
CA ILE A 273 0.36 31.53 -2.53
C ILE A 273 -0.72 32.53 -2.14
N ASN A 274 -0.57 33.14 -0.96
CA ASN A 274 -1.51 34.11 -0.39
C ASN A 274 -2.98 33.64 -0.43
N LYS A 275 -3.21 32.41 0.02
CA LYS A 275 -4.55 31.79 0.10
C LYS A 275 -4.88 31.36 1.52
N GLN A 276 -6.16 31.48 1.87
CA GLN A 276 -6.72 31.02 3.14
C GLN A 276 -7.99 30.24 2.85
N PHE A 277 -8.13 29.08 3.50
CA PHE A 277 -9.34 28.25 3.41
C PHE A 277 -9.92 28.05 4.80
N THR A 278 -11.20 28.32 4.94
CA THR A 278 -11.94 28.13 6.18
C THR A 278 -12.85 26.94 6.04
N PHE A 279 -12.73 25.99 6.97
CA PHE A 279 -13.58 24.80 7.04
C PHE A 279 -14.43 24.88 8.30
N ARG A 280 -15.68 24.50 8.17
CA ARG A 280 -16.67 24.51 9.24
C ARG A 280 -17.11 23.09 9.57
N ASP A 281 -17.00 22.71 10.84
CA ASP A 281 -17.60 21.53 11.43
C ASP A 281 -18.81 21.96 12.27
N GLN A 282 -19.98 21.82 11.68
CA GLN A 282 -21.21 22.34 12.28
C GLN A 282 -21.66 21.57 13.52
N ASN A 283 -21.37 20.28 13.55
CA ASN A 283 -21.87 19.35 14.56
C ASN A 283 -20.78 18.83 15.51
N GLY A 284 -19.51 19.20 15.30
CA GLY A 284 -18.38 18.72 16.10
C GLY A 284 -17.99 17.27 15.87
N PHE A 285 -18.48 16.62 14.80
CA PHE A 285 -18.20 15.23 14.45
C PHE A 285 -17.00 15.03 13.50
N GLY A 286 -16.30 16.13 13.16
CA GLY A 286 -15.16 16.10 12.27
C GLY A 286 -15.50 16.17 10.78
N ASP A 287 -16.78 16.37 10.40
CA ASP A 287 -17.20 16.61 9.02
C ASP A 287 -16.99 18.08 8.66
N TYR A 288 -15.77 18.42 8.33
CA TYR A 288 -15.35 19.76 7.96
C TYR A 288 -15.75 20.09 6.53
N ARG A 289 -16.66 21.06 6.35
CA ARG A 289 -17.10 21.57 5.04
C ARG A 289 -16.43 22.90 4.75
N LEU A 290 -16.00 23.08 3.50
CA LEU A 290 -15.37 24.32 3.05
C LEU A 290 -16.38 25.46 3.08
N ASP A 291 -16.08 26.48 3.87
CA ASP A 291 -16.92 27.68 4.04
C ASP A 291 -16.45 28.81 3.10
N THR A 292 -15.17 28.83 2.75
CA THR A 292 -14.60 29.75 1.76
C THR A 292 -14.96 29.29 0.34
N PRO A 293 -15.59 30.12 -0.49
CA PRO A 293 -15.87 29.76 -1.87
C PRO A 293 -14.57 29.41 -2.62
N PHE A 294 -14.52 28.22 -3.16
CA PHE A 294 -13.41 27.77 -4.00
C PHE A 294 -13.95 27.21 -5.31
N ILE A 295 -13.80 27.97 -6.35
CA ILE A 295 -14.05 27.51 -7.73
C ILE A 295 -12.70 26.97 -8.21
N GLY A 296 -12.54 25.66 -8.19
CA GLY A 296 -11.32 25.00 -8.67
C GLY A 296 -11.01 25.48 -10.07
N SER A 297 -9.83 26.06 -10.27
CA SER A 297 -9.33 26.31 -11.60
C SER A 297 -9.03 24.98 -12.28
N SER A 298 -9.70 24.70 -13.37
CA SER A 298 -9.31 23.65 -14.31
C SER A 298 -7.96 24.04 -14.92
N GLY A 299 -6.88 23.60 -14.32
CA GLY A 299 -5.54 23.79 -14.86
C GLY A 299 -4.50 24.02 -13.76
N LEU A 300 -3.78 22.98 -13.42
CA LEU A 300 -2.36 23.01 -13.06
C LEU A 300 -1.56 22.79 -14.33
#